data_1e9699fc08d58794b19015e28dd7ce24
#
_entry.id   1e9699fc08d58794b19015e28dd7ce24
#
_cell.length_a   1.000
_cell.length_b   1.000
_cell.length_c   1.000
_cell.angle_alpha   90.00
_cell.angle_beta   90.00
_cell.angle_gamma   90.00
#
_symmetry.space_group_name_H-M   'P 1'
#
loop_
_entity.id
_entity.type
_entity.pdbx_description
1 polymer ?
#
loop_
_entity_poly.entity_id
_entity_poly.type
_entity_poly.pdbx_seq_one_letter_code
_entity_poly.pdbx_strand_id
1 'polypeptide(L)'
;MSDQLLTHRPATDDDLDAVTQFVRNADELFYAFPRAHWPLSREQLAAVYAERQGSTLALLDRRPAGFANFYQSVAGEYCALGNLMIAPWARGQGVAQYLVGVMEQLARRDFAARELRVSCFNDNSAGLLLYARLGYRLSGLVERQRGQHRVALVQFAKELGS
;
A
#
# COMPACT_ATOMS: atom_id res chain seq x y z
N MET A 1 -17.94 5.61 24.02
CA MET A 1 -16.95 5.35 22.97
C MET A 1 -17.60 5.46 21.63
N SER A 2 -17.07 6.31 20.79
CA SER A 2 -17.50 6.33 19.40
C SER A 2 -16.81 5.20 18.67
N ASP A 3 -17.59 4.33 18.07
CA ASP A 3 -17.03 3.30 17.19
C ASP A 3 -16.50 3.99 15.94
N GLN A 4 -15.22 3.77 15.63
CA GLN A 4 -14.62 4.32 14.43
C GLN A 4 -15.15 3.59 13.20
N LEU A 5 -15.59 4.35 12.21
CA LEU A 5 -16.14 3.82 10.97
C LEU A 5 -15.06 3.76 9.90
N LEU A 6 -14.64 2.55 9.56
CA LEU A 6 -13.73 2.30 8.45
C LEU A 6 -14.52 1.91 7.22
N THR A 7 -14.37 2.67 6.15
CA THR A 7 -14.99 2.41 4.85
C THR A 7 -13.96 2.55 3.74
N HIS A 8 -14.33 2.16 2.53
CA HIS A 8 -13.44 2.30 1.38
C HIS A 8 -14.26 2.50 0.11
N ARG A 9 -13.61 3.02 -0.90
CA ARG A 9 -14.13 3.14 -2.25
C ARG A 9 -12.98 3.20 -3.25
N PRO A 10 -13.24 3.01 -4.54
CA PRO A 10 -12.21 3.28 -5.54
C PRO A 10 -11.74 4.73 -5.42
N ALA A 11 -10.42 4.92 -5.51
CA ALA A 11 -9.87 6.26 -5.53
C ALA A 11 -10.13 6.92 -6.87
N THR A 12 -10.33 8.22 -6.85
CA THR A 12 -10.51 9.02 -8.06
C THR A 12 -9.41 10.06 -8.17
N ASP A 13 -9.32 10.70 -9.32
CA ASP A 13 -8.35 11.77 -9.54
C ASP A 13 -8.48 12.88 -8.48
N ASP A 14 -9.70 13.16 -8.05
CA ASP A 14 -9.97 14.19 -7.03
C ASP A 14 -9.37 13.85 -5.66
N ASP A 15 -9.04 12.59 -5.41
CA ASP A 15 -8.47 12.16 -4.13
C ASP A 15 -6.96 12.40 -4.05
N LEU A 16 -6.28 12.61 -5.17
CA LEU A 16 -4.82 12.59 -5.21
C LEU A 16 -4.17 13.70 -4.40
N ASP A 17 -4.78 14.87 -4.34
CA ASP A 17 -4.24 15.96 -3.52
C ASP A 17 -4.16 15.57 -2.05
N ALA A 18 -5.22 14.96 -1.52
CA ALA A 18 -5.23 14.49 -0.13
C ALA A 18 -4.16 13.42 0.11
N VAL A 19 -4.01 12.50 -0.83
CA VAL A 19 -3.05 11.38 -0.71
C VAL A 19 -1.60 11.89 -0.68
N THR A 20 -1.28 12.98 -1.39
CA THR A 20 0.08 13.54 -1.34
C THR A 20 0.50 13.95 0.07
N GLN A 21 -0.47 14.20 0.95
CA GLN A 21 -0.20 14.61 2.33
C GLN A 21 -0.04 13.43 3.29
N PHE A 22 -0.18 12.19 2.82
CA PHE A 22 -0.09 11.02 3.68
C PHE A 22 1.34 10.67 4.07
N VAL A 23 2.34 11.15 3.34
CA VAL A 23 3.75 10.95 3.64
C VAL A 23 4.33 12.26 4.20
N ARG A 24 5.06 12.16 5.32
CA ARG A 24 5.55 13.33 6.06
C ARG A 24 6.97 13.74 5.71
N ASN A 25 7.73 12.81 5.14
CA ASN A 25 9.16 13.01 4.89
C ASN A 25 9.66 12.08 3.79
N ALA A 26 10.92 12.26 3.42
CA ALA A 26 11.53 11.49 2.34
C ALA A 26 11.62 9.99 2.66
N ASP A 27 11.80 9.62 3.93
CA ASP A 27 11.87 8.20 4.31
C ASP A 27 10.53 7.51 4.10
N GLU A 28 9.45 8.13 4.55
CA GLU A 28 8.10 7.59 4.38
C GLU A 28 7.76 7.48 2.89
N LEU A 29 8.15 8.48 2.11
CA LEU A 29 7.92 8.44 0.66
C LEU A 29 8.70 7.29 0.03
N PHE A 30 9.95 7.10 0.41
CA PHE A 30 10.75 6.01 -0.13
C PHE A 30 10.11 4.65 0.14
N TYR A 31 9.59 4.44 1.33
CA TYR A 31 8.95 3.18 1.68
C TYR A 31 7.68 2.91 0.87
N ALA A 32 6.90 3.94 0.62
CA ALA A 32 5.63 3.79 -0.08
C ALA A 32 5.74 3.94 -1.60
N PHE A 33 6.72 4.72 -2.07
CA PHE A 33 6.83 5.09 -3.47
C PHE A 33 8.31 5.38 -3.81
N PRO A 34 9.15 4.33 -3.92
CA PRO A 34 10.60 4.52 -4.01
C PRO A 34 11.08 5.24 -5.27
N ARG A 35 10.26 5.27 -6.34
CA ARG A 35 10.62 5.98 -7.58
C ARG A 35 10.31 7.46 -7.53
N ALA A 36 9.53 7.91 -6.57
CA ALA A 36 9.16 9.31 -6.45
C ALA A 36 10.28 10.13 -5.82
N HIS A 37 10.20 11.44 -5.98
CA HIS A 37 11.12 12.39 -5.39
C HIS A 37 10.37 13.22 -4.35
N TRP A 38 11.03 13.47 -3.22
CA TRP A 38 10.46 14.29 -2.16
C TRP A 38 10.52 15.78 -2.55
N PRO A 39 9.45 16.55 -2.32
CA PRO A 39 8.15 16.15 -1.80
C PRO A 39 7.28 15.46 -2.85
N LEU A 40 6.36 14.63 -2.39
CA LEU A 40 5.42 13.94 -3.29
C LEU A 40 4.46 14.97 -3.89
N SER A 41 4.47 15.07 -5.22
CA SER A 41 3.59 15.97 -5.94
C SER A 41 2.38 15.22 -6.51
N ARG A 42 1.32 15.96 -6.77
CA ARG A 42 0.15 15.43 -7.45
C ARG A 42 0.51 14.79 -8.79
N GLU A 43 1.42 15.41 -9.54
CA GLU A 43 1.84 14.92 -10.87
C GLU A 43 2.51 13.55 -10.78
N GLN A 44 3.38 13.35 -9.80
CA GLN A 44 4.01 12.05 -9.58
C GLN A 44 2.98 10.98 -9.26
N LEU A 45 2.03 11.30 -8.39
CA LEU A 45 0.99 10.35 -7.98
C LEU A 45 0.02 10.08 -9.13
N ALA A 46 -0.35 11.10 -9.89
CA ALA A 46 -1.24 10.96 -11.04
C ALA A 46 -0.66 10.03 -12.11
N ALA A 47 0.65 10.07 -12.32
CA ALA A 47 1.32 9.21 -13.29
C ALA A 47 1.15 7.73 -12.93
N VAL A 48 1.39 7.35 -11.67
CA VAL A 48 1.20 5.95 -11.25
C VAL A 48 -0.28 5.58 -11.15
N TYR A 49 -1.13 6.50 -10.75
CA TYR A 49 -2.57 6.28 -10.72
C TYR A 49 -3.09 5.88 -12.11
N ALA A 50 -2.60 6.55 -13.16
CA ALA A 50 -2.99 6.24 -14.54
C ALA A 50 -2.50 4.86 -15.00
N GLU A 51 -1.38 4.38 -14.49
CA GLU A 51 -0.77 3.12 -14.92
C GLU A 51 -1.21 1.91 -14.09
N ARG A 52 -1.55 2.13 -12.82
CA ARG A 52 -1.81 1.03 -11.88
C ARG A 52 -3.29 0.72 -11.77
N GLN A 53 -3.57 -0.46 -11.24
CA GLN A 53 -4.93 -0.96 -11.09
C GLN A 53 -5.32 -1.02 -9.62
N GLY A 54 -6.63 -1.01 -9.36
CA GLY A 54 -7.17 -1.22 -8.04
C GLY A 54 -6.92 -0.08 -7.06
N SER A 55 -6.64 1.13 -7.53
CA SER A 55 -6.43 2.27 -6.63
C SER A 55 -7.64 2.46 -5.73
N THR A 56 -7.40 2.38 -4.42
CA THR A 56 -8.43 2.34 -3.39
C THR A 56 -8.13 3.37 -2.31
N LEU A 57 -9.17 4.08 -1.89
CA LEU A 57 -9.09 5.02 -0.78
C LEU A 57 -9.82 4.43 0.41
N ALA A 58 -9.13 4.37 1.55
CA ALA A 58 -9.75 4.05 2.82
C ALA A 58 -10.13 5.35 3.52
N LEU A 59 -11.28 5.32 4.18
CA LEU A 59 -11.78 6.46 4.94
C LEU A 59 -11.99 6.05 6.39
N LEU A 60 -11.60 6.94 7.30
CA LEU A 60 -11.88 6.79 8.72
C LEU A 60 -12.81 7.92 9.11
N ASP A 61 -14.01 7.56 9.56
CA ASP A 61 -15.06 8.51 9.87
C ASP A 61 -15.30 9.50 8.71
N ARG A 62 -15.36 8.94 7.48
CA ARG A 62 -15.60 9.65 6.21
C ARG A 62 -14.47 10.56 5.74
N ARG A 63 -13.32 10.52 6.41
CA ARG A 63 -12.17 11.34 6.06
C ARG A 63 -11.10 10.47 5.39
N PRO A 64 -10.50 10.91 4.26
CA PRO A 64 -9.44 10.14 3.60
C PRO A 64 -8.32 9.79 4.56
N ALA A 65 -8.06 8.49 4.72
CA ALA A 65 -7.15 7.98 5.74
C ALA A 65 -6.06 7.04 5.20
N GLY A 66 -6.28 6.41 4.04
CA GLY A 66 -5.31 5.49 3.48
C GLY A 66 -5.49 5.31 1.98
N PHE A 67 -4.43 4.89 1.32
CA PHE A 67 -4.39 4.68 -0.12
C PHE A 67 -3.53 3.46 -0.43
N ALA A 68 -3.94 2.68 -1.43
CA ALA A 68 -3.17 1.56 -1.95
C ALA A 68 -3.60 1.26 -3.38
N ASN A 69 -2.75 0.51 -4.09
CA ASN A 69 -3.06 0.03 -5.43
C ASN A 69 -2.33 -1.28 -5.68
N PHE A 70 -2.44 -1.81 -6.90
CA PHE A 70 -1.62 -2.93 -7.35
C PHE A 70 -0.64 -2.42 -8.40
N TYR A 71 0.65 -2.67 -8.20
CA TYR A 71 1.63 -2.33 -9.23
C TYR A 71 1.80 -3.44 -10.25
N GLN A 72 1.28 -4.62 -9.98
CA GLN A 72 1.24 -5.73 -10.91
C GLN A 72 0.02 -6.60 -10.60
N SER A 73 -0.66 -7.05 -11.64
CA SER A 73 -1.81 -7.95 -11.51
C SER A 73 -1.76 -8.98 -12.62
N VAL A 74 -1.71 -10.25 -12.25
CA VAL A 74 -1.71 -11.37 -13.19
C VAL A 74 -2.97 -12.19 -12.90
N ALA A 75 -3.94 -12.09 -13.80
CA ALA A 75 -5.25 -12.74 -13.60
C ALA A 75 -5.11 -14.22 -13.33
N GLY A 76 -5.81 -14.70 -12.32
CA GLY A 76 -5.76 -16.10 -11.90
C GLY A 76 -4.54 -16.49 -11.10
N GLU A 77 -3.58 -15.60 -10.92
CA GLU A 77 -2.32 -15.89 -10.24
C GLU A 77 -2.11 -15.00 -9.01
N TYR A 78 -1.72 -13.76 -9.20
CA TYR A 78 -1.43 -12.89 -8.06
C TYR A 78 -1.64 -11.41 -8.38
N CYS A 79 -1.78 -10.63 -7.32
CA CYS A 79 -1.65 -9.18 -7.37
C CYS A 79 -0.51 -8.78 -6.44
N ALA A 80 0.18 -7.69 -6.78
CA ALA A 80 1.25 -7.12 -5.97
C ALA A 80 0.84 -5.75 -5.45
N LEU A 81 0.79 -5.62 -4.13
CA LEU A 81 0.37 -4.40 -3.44
C LEU A 81 1.43 -3.31 -3.60
N GLY A 82 0.99 -2.09 -3.88
CA GLY A 82 1.87 -0.95 -4.01
C GLY A 82 1.29 0.32 -3.39
N ASN A 83 2.14 1.29 -3.18
CA ASN A 83 1.81 2.64 -2.71
C ASN A 83 0.93 2.67 -1.46
N LEU A 84 1.13 1.73 -0.52
CA LEU A 84 0.38 1.75 0.73
C LEU A 84 0.81 2.94 1.58
N MET A 85 -0.11 3.86 1.80
CA MET A 85 0.13 5.08 2.56
C MET A 85 -1.03 5.31 3.50
N ILE A 86 -0.72 5.61 4.76
CA ILE A 86 -1.74 5.90 5.78
C ILE A 86 -1.53 7.34 6.24
N ALA A 87 -2.60 8.12 6.27
CA ALA A 87 -2.55 9.50 6.71
C ALA A 87 -2.00 9.58 8.14
N PRO A 88 -1.10 10.54 8.44
CA PRO A 88 -0.48 10.63 9.76
C PRO A 88 -1.49 10.69 10.91
N TRP A 89 -2.59 11.43 10.74
CA TRP A 89 -3.61 11.57 11.77
C TRP A 89 -4.38 10.27 12.04
N ALA A 90 -4.34 9.31 11.10
CA ALA A 90 -5.11 8.07 11.18
C ALA A 90 -4.27 6.86 11.61
N ARG A 91 -2.97 7.04 11.85
CA ARG A 91 -2.08 5.92 12.19
C ARG A 91 -2.38 5.35 13.57
N GLY A 92 -2.11 4.06 13.74
CA GLY A 92 -2.38 3.37 15.00
C GLY A 92 -3.84 3.07 15.25
N GLN A 93 -4.70 3.20 14.25
CA GLN A 93 -6.16 3.03 14.39
C GLN A 93 -6.70 1.91 13.51
N GLY A 94 -5.82 1.04 13.00
CA GLY A 94 -6.25 -0.14 12.23
C GLY A 94 -6.51 0.12 10.75
N VAL A 95 -6.20 1.30 10.24
CA VAL A 95 -6.47 1.65 8.84
C VAL A 95 -5.65 0.78 7.88
N ALA A 96 -4.36 0.57 8.17
CA ALA A 96 -3.49 -0.24 7.31
C ALA A 96 -3.98 -1.69 7.24
N GLN A 97 -4.30 -2.29 8.38
CA GLN A 97 -4.83 -3.65 8.44
C GLN A 97 -6.13 -3.76 7.65
N TYR A 98 -7.04 -2.82 7.85
CA TYR A 98 -8.30 -2.76 7.13
C TYR A 98 -8.07 -2.67 5.62
N LEU A 99 -7.20 -1.76 5.19
CA LEU A 99 -6.95 -1.52 3.77
C LEU A 99 -6.29 -2.72 3.09
N VAL A 100 -5.32 -3.36 3.75
CA VAL A 100 -4.72 -4.59 3.20
C VAL A 100 -5.79 -5.67 3.02
N GLY A 101 -6.70 -5.82 3.99
CA GLY A 101 -7.82 -6.76 3.87
C GLY A 101 -8.73 -6.45 2.68
N VAL A 102 -9.01 -5.17 2.44
CA VAL A 102 -9.78 -4.73 1.27
C VAL A 102 -9.05 -5.09 -0.02
N MET A 103 -7.75 -4.86 -0.08
CA MET A 103 -6.96 -5.18 -1.27
C MET A 103 -6.89 -6.69 -1.52
N GLU A 104 -6.85 -7.50 -0.47
CA GLU A 104 -6.95 -8.96 -0.61
C GLU A 104 -8.27 -9.36 -1.27
N GLN A 105 -9.37 -8.77 -0.82
CA GLN A 105 -10.69 -9.05 -1.39
C GLN A 105 -10.80 -8.60 -2.85
N LEU A 106 -10.25 -7.42 -3.16
CA LEU A 106 -10.21 -6.90 -4.53
C LEU A 106 -9.40 -7.82 -5.44
N ALA A 107 -8.25 -8.29 -4.98
CA ALA A 107 -7.41 -9.18 -5.75
C ALA A 107 -8.16 -10.48 -6.11
N ARG A 108 -8.87 -11.04 -5.14
CA ARG A 108 -9.66 -12.26 -5.36
C ARG A 108 -10.84 -12.01 -6.30
N ARG A 109 -11.60 -10.97 -6.04
CA ARG A 109 -12.86 -10.70 -6.74
C ARG A 109 -12.63 -10.24 -8.17
N ASP A 110 -11.71 -9.29 -8.37
CA ASP A 110 -11.56 -8.62 -9.66
C ASP A 110 -10.49 -9.28 -10.55
N PHE A 111 -9.55 -10.02 -9.98
CA PHE A 111 -8.45 -10.62 -10.72
C PHE A 111 -8.36 -12.14 -10.57
N ALA A 112 -9.25 -12.73 -9.78
CA ALA A 112 -9.19 -14.17 -9.45
C ALA A 112 -7.81 -14.58 -8.91
N ALA A 113 -7.15 -13.67 -8.19
CA ALA A 113 -5.82 -13.89 -7.68
C ALA A 113 -5.84 -14.91 -6.53
N ARG A 114 -4.86 -15.80 -6.54
CA ARG A 114 -4.68 -16.81 -5.49
C ARG A 114 -3.75 -16.31 -4.39
N GLU A 115 -3.04 -15.24 -4.65
CA GLU A 115 -1.96 -14.76 -3.79
C GLU A 115 -1.91 -13.25 -3.85
N LEU A 116 -1.68 -12.61 -2.70
CA LEU A 116 -1.29 -11.20 -2.65
C LEU A 116 0.18 -11.15 -2.25
N ARG A 117 0.96 -10.42 -3.02
CA ARG A 117 2.38 -10.18 -2.77
C ARG A 117 2.57 -8.76 -2.27
N VAL A 118 3.44 -8.61 -1.29
CA VAL A 118 3.81 -7.29 -0.76
C VAL A 118 5.31 -7.23 -0.59
N SER A 119 5.89 -6.05 -0.76
CA SER A 119 7.32 -5.84 -0.56
C SER A 119 7.52 -4.72 0.46
N CYS A 120 8.55 -4.85 1.28
CA CYS A 120 8.82 -3.90 2.35
C CYS A 120 10.31 -3.76 2.55
N PHE A 121 10.79 -2.53 2.60
CA PHE A 121 12.22 -2.30 2.85
C PHE A 121 12.60 -2.73 4.27
N ASN A 122 13.82 -3.22 4.43
CA ASN A 122 14.28 -3.86 5.66
C ASN A 122 14.27 -2.93 6.89
N ASP A 123 14.38 -1.64 6.68
CA ASP A 123 14.37 -0.66 7.77
C ASP A 123 12.98 -0.06 8.05
N ASN A 124 11.97 -0.48 7.30
CA ASN A 124 10.58 -0.12 7.58
C ASN A 124 9.97 -1.12 8.57
N SER A 125 10.31 -0.96 9.84
CA SER A 125 9.89 -1.88 10.90
C SER A 125 8.37 -1.99 11.02
N ALA A 126 7.67 -0.86 10.89
CA ALA A 126 6.21 -0.85 10.99
C ALA A 126 5.57 -1.72 9.90
N GLY A 127 6.07 -1.62 8.67
CA GLY A 127 5.57 -2.45 7.56
C GLY A 127 5.87 -3.93 7.76
N LEU A 128 7.10 -4.26 8.15
CA LEU A 128 7.48 -5.65 8.40
C LEU A 128 6.60 -6.30 9.46
N LEU A 129 6.36 -5.59 10.56
CA LEU A 129 5.52 -6.09 11.65
C LEU A 129 4.05 -6.21 11.24
N LEU A 130 3.58 -5.28 10.42
CA LEU A 130 2.21 -5.33 9.90
C LEU A 130 1.99 -6.60 9.07
N TYR A 131 2.84 -6.84 8.09
CA TYR A 131 2.68 -8.00 7.20
C TYR A 131 2.84 -9.32 7.94
N ALA A 132 3.79 -9.40 8.88
CA ALA A 132 3.95 -10.58 9.72
C ALA A 132 2.67 -10.86 10.52
N ARG A 133 2.08 -9.84 11.12
CA ARG A 133 0.84 -9.97 11.90
C ARG A 133 -0.34 -10.40 11.04
N LEU A 134 -0.38 -9.97 9.78
CA LEU A 134 -1.47 -10.29 8.86
C LEU A 134 -1.32 -11.67 8.20
N GLY A 135 -0.30 -12.43 8.58
CA GLY A 135 -0.10 -13.79 8.10
C GLY A 135 0.68 -13.90 6.81
N TYR A 136 1.35 -12.84 6.39
CA TYR A 136 2.22 -12.88 5.21
C TYR A 136 3.49 -13.62 5.54
N ARG A 137 3.96 -14.44 4.60
CA ARG A 137 5.19 -15.25 4.76
C ARG A 137 6.28 -14.70 3.88
N LEU A 138 7.51 -14.76 4.40
CA LEU A 138 8.70 -14.37 3.65
C LEU A 138 8.82 -15.22 2.39
N SER A 139 8.91 -14.58 1.22
CA SER A 139 9.02 -15.26 -0.06
C SER A 139 10.31 -14.94 -0.81
N GLY A 140 10.98 -13.86 -0.46
CA GLY A 140 12.22 -13.49 -1.13
C GLY A 140 12.89 -12.29 -0.52
N LEU A 141 14.09 -12.03 -1.01
CA LEU A 141 14.90 -10.89 -0.60
C LEU A 141 15.64 -10.38 -1.81
N VAL A 142 15.53 -9.09 -2.08
CA VAL A 142 16.14 -8.46 -3.26
C VAL A 142 16.93 -7.24 -2.83
N GLU A 143 18.11 -7.07 -3.42
CA GLU A 143 18.89 -5.87 -3.20
C GLU A 143 18.34 -4.72 -4.03
N ARG A 144 18.27 -3.53 -3.41
CA ARG A 144 17.87 -2.29 -4.06
C ARG A 144 18.84 -1.18 -3.68
N GLN A 145 18.78 -0.07 -4.40
CA GLN A 145 19.60 1.10 -4.14
C GLN A 145 18.74 2.25 -3.63
N ARG A 146 19.24 2.93 -2.61
CA ARG A 146 18.69 4.21 -2.16
C ARG A 146 19.85 5.20 -2.18
N GLY A 147 19.93 6.03 -3.24
CA GLY A 147 21.11 6.84 -3.47
C GLY A 147 22.34 5.96 -3.65
N GLN A 148 23.34 6.12 -2.80
CA GLN A 148 24.55 5.32 -2.82
C GLN A 148 24.51 4.13 -1.85
N HIS A 149 23.40 3.96 -1.13
CA HIS A 149 23.25 2.90 -0.14
C HIS A 149 22.55 1.69 -0.71
N ARG A 150 23.04 0.50 -0.32
CA ARG A 150 22.33 -0.75 -0.63
C ARG A 150 21.31 -0.99 0.47
N VAL A 151 20.10 -1.36 0.06
CA VAL A 151 19.02 -1.70 0.98
C VAL A 151 18.43 -3.03 0.56
N ALA A 152 17.82 -3.73 1.51
CA ALA A 152 17.13 -4.97 1.23
C ALA A 152 15.64 -4.73 1.10
N LEU A 153 15.06 -5.25 0.01
CA LEU A 153 13.61 -5.28 -0.17
C LEU A 153 13.14 -6.68 0.21
N VAL A 154 12.38 -6.77 1.28
CA VAL A 154 11.86 -8.04 1.80
C VAL A 154 10.54 -8.31 1.09
N GLN A 155 10.41 -9.49 0.49
CA GLN A 155 9.22 -9.89 -0.25
C GLN A 155 8.40 -10.88 0.57
N PHE A 156 7.10 -10.64 0.62
CA PHE A 156 6.13 -11.47 1.33
C PHE A 156 5.02 -11.90 0.39
N ALA A 157 4.38 -13.00 0.74
CA ALA A 157 3.22 -13.50 0.02
C ALA A 157 2.22 -14.12 0.99
N LYS A 158 0.95 -14.03 0.62
CA LYS A 158 -0.14 -14.65 1.37
C LYS A 158 -1.11 -15.31 0.40
N GLU A 159 -1.44 -16.57 0.66
CA GLU A 159 -2.47 -17.27 -0.10
C GLU A 159 -3.83 -16.72 0.28
N LEU A 160 -4.66 -16.44 -0.72
CA LEU A 160 -5.94 -15.76 -0.52
C LEU A 160 -7.12 -16.72 -0.38
N GLY A 161 -6.90 -17.99 -0.46
CA GLY A 161 -7.99 -18.95 -0.40
C GLY A 161 -8.89 -18.91 -1.65
N SER A 162 -9.72 -19.88 -1.79
CA SER A 162 -10.65 -20.02 -2.93
C SER A 162 -11.97 -19.31 -2.67
#